data_1ad53c549624df7e7873bce79d837971
#
_entry.id   1ad53c549624df7e7873bce79d837971
#
_cell.length_a   1.000
_cell.length_b   1.000
_cell.length_c   1.000
_cell.angle_alpha   90.00
_cell.angle_beta   90.00
_cell.angle_gamma   90.00
#
_symmetry.space_group_name_H-M   'P 1'
#
loop_
_entity.id
_entity.type
_entity.pdbx_description
1 polymer ?
#
loop_
_entity_poly.entity_id
_entity_poly.type
_entity_poly.pdbx_seq_one_letter_code
_entity_poly.pdbx_strand_id
1 'polypeptide(L)'
;MDLVAESPLDTARQFAQLMRTHFKTLVTRKPQLIPKLAVNFARMNMMEQQVLRTASINIESACNATCDHCSADHMMEETKHNADALTVEQYQRAIDGFLRAGAVSVNLTGGEPLISPHLFDIIKMVPPWRGVVNIQTNGLLLDDAMARKLSDAGTYIIMISLHSHRPEEHDGLLNVPGAFHKVMDAIDNCHRYGMPVILNCTMTHDKVQDGTLWEMVRLARDKNVTVNFVQPCSSGKWEAQKQVRMTPEDYAEFDKAMELPWVVWEGKSNYKHNGCRPGIERMYMSNSGDVIPCAFIHLNFGNVKKETVGTIWQRMKEFEYFQQTQSRCMASNDEHFYKEYVEEIAAHPASLLPIEEHSKWKVEHPEEAAAILR
;
A
#
# COMPACT_ATOMS: atom_id res chain seq x y z
N MET A 1 -7.46 26.47 15.47
CA MET A 1 -8.25 25.22 15.67
C MET A 1 -7.45 24.34 16.61
N ASP A 2 -7.95 24.16 17.83
CA ASP A 2 -7.20 23.64 18.95
C ASP A 2 -6.76 22.19 18.70
N LEU A 3 -5.44 21.97 18.73
CA LEU A 3 -4.83 20.65 18.86
C LEU A 3 -5.22 20.12 20.26
N VAL A 4 -6.26 19.28 20.32
CA VAL A 4 -6.57 18.53 21.52
C VAL A 4 -5.40 17.58 21.76
N ALA A 5 -4.56 17.90 22.74
CA ALA A 5 -3.51 17.02 23.20
C ALA A 5 -4.15 15.70 23.65
N GLU A 6 -3.83 14.60 22.98
CA GLU A 6 -4.30 13.25 23.35
C GLU A 6 -3.86 12.95 24.77
N SER A 7 -4.80 12.48 25.59
CA SER A 7 -4.49 12.15 26.97
C SER A 7 -3.58 10.90 27.04
N PRO A 8 -2.71 10.75 28.05
CA PRO A 8 -1.90 9.55 28.24
C PRO A 8 -2.73 8.24 28.28
N LEU A 9 -4.01 8.34 28.67
CA LEU A 9 -4.97 7.23 28.68
C LEU A 9 -5.41 6.84 27.27
N ASP A 10 -5.54 7.80 26.34
CA ASP A 10 -5.91 7.51 24.95
C ASP A 10 -4.74 6.87 24.21
N THR A 11 -3.52 7.32 24.47
CA THR A 11 -2.29 6.70 23.97
C THR A 11 -2.15 5.25 24.48
N ALA A 12 -2.46 5.00 25.75
CA ALA A 12 -2.42 3.64 26.33
C ALA A 12 -3.51 2.73 25.77
N ARG A 13 -4.72 3.25 25.51
CA ARG A 13 -5.82 2.51 24.86
C ARG A 13 -5.51 2.18 23.42
N GLN A 14 -4.98 3.12 22.65
CA GLN A 14 -4.54 2.94 21.28
C GLN A 14 -3.42 1.89 21.19
N PHE A 15 -2.45 1.95 22.12
CA PHE A 15 -1.39 0.94 22.23
C PHE A 15 -1.96 -0.45 22.58
N ALA A 16 -2.92 -0.53 23.50
CA ALA A 16 -3.56 -1.79 23.85
C ALA A 16 -4.36 -2.39 22.68
N GLN A 17 -4.96 -1.56 21.83
CA GLN A 17 -5.69 -1.98 20.64
C GLN A 17 -4.74 -2.42 19.52
N LEU A 18 -3.62 -1.71 19.32
CA LEU A 18 -2.52 -2.11 18.45
C LEU A 18 -1.96 -3.48 18.85
N MET A 19 -1.73 -3.66 20.15
CA MET A 19 -1.25 -4.91 20.73
C MET A 19 -2.23 -6.08 20.55
N ARG A 20 -3.54 -5.81 20.58
CA ARG A 20 -4.55 -6.87 20.44
C ARG A 20 -4.70 -7.36 18.99
N THR A 21 -4.65 -6.49 17.99
CA THR A 21 -5.03 -6.82 16.61
C THR A 21 -3.84 -7.25 15.75
N HIS A 22 -2.74 -6.52 15.79
CA HIS A 22 -1.57 -6.78 14.95
C HIS A 22 -0.40 -7.38 15.71
N PHE A 23 -0.19 -6.97 16.94
CA PHE A 23 0.95 -7.39 17.74
C PHE A 23 0.83 -8.86 18.19
N LYS A 24 -0.36 -9.34 18.53
CA LYS A 24 -0.54 -10.76 18.90
C LYS A 24 -0.08 -11.66 17.76
N THR A 25 -0.50 -11.38 16.53
CA THR A 25 -0.09 -12.16 15.35
C THR A 25 1.39 -11.96 15.01
N LEU A 26 1.88 -10.73 15.09
CA LEU A 26 3.28 -10.43 14.79
C LEU A 26 4.22 -11.02 15.85
N VAL A 27 3.93 -10.82 17.14
CA VAL A 27 4.75 -11.32 18.26
C VAL A 27 4.75 -12.84 18.31
N THR A 28 3.60 -13.48 18.07
CA THR A 28 3.53 -14.95 18.11
C THR A 28 4.20 -15.61 16.91
N ARG A 29 4.17 -14.97 15.73
CA ARG A 29 4.74 -15.52 14.49
C ARG A 29 6.14 -15.02 14.14
N LYS A 30 6.51 -13.80 14.58
CA LYS A 30 7.79 -13.15 14.27
C LYS A 30 8.35 -12.43 15.51
N PRO A 31 8.59 -13.14 16.65
CA PRO A 31 9.06 -12.52 17.90
C PRO A 31 10.41 -11.80 17.74
N GLN A 32 11.22 -12.19 16.77
CA GLN A 32 12.49 -11.56 16.44
C GLN A 32 12.37 -10.08 15.98
N LEU A 33 11.17 -9.59 15.67
CA LEU A 33 10.94 -8.18 15.34
C LEU A 33 10.68 -7.28 16.54
N ILE A 34 10.45 -7.86 17.73
CA ILE A 34 10.13 -7.10 18.94
C ILE A 34 11.17 -6.00 19.23
N PRO A 35 12.49 -6.28 19.17
CA PRO A 35 13.49 -5.24 19.41
C PRO A 35 13.38 -4.05 18.44
N LYS A 36 13.18 -4.33 17.15
CA LYS A 36 13.02 -3.27 16.14
C LYS A 36 11.75 -2.44 16.35
N LEU A 37 10.64 -3.09 16.66
CA LEU A 37 9.38 -2.42 16.98
C LEU A 37 9.52 -1.53 18.22
N ALA A 38 10.20 -2.01 19.27
CA ALA A 38 10.48 -1.21 20.46
C ALA A 38 11.33 0.02 20.15
N VAL A 39 12.37 -0.14 19.33
CA VAL A 39 13.22 0.98 18.88
C VAL A 39 12.39 1.99 18.06
N ASN A 40 11.59 1.52 17.11
CA ASN A 40 10.72 2.40 16.31
C ASN A 40 9.72 3.16 17.20
N PHE A 41 9.12 2.47 18.17
CA PHE A 41 8.21 3.08 19.13
C PHE A 41 8.90 4.15 19.98
N ALA A 42 10.11 3.87 20.48
CA ALA A 42 10.89 4.85 21.23
C ALA A 42 11.26 6.07 20.38
N ARG A 43 11.70 5.85 19.12
CA ARG A 43 11.99 6.95 18.18
C ARG A 43 10.80 7.87 17.98
N MET A 44 9.60 7.31 17.84
CA MET A 44 8.38 8.09 17.59
C MET A 44 7.85 8.82 18.82
N ASN A 45 7.82 8.14 19.98
CA ASN A 45 7.13 8.66 21.16
C ASN A 45 8.06 9.37 22.15
N MET A 46 9.36 9.04 22.15
CA MET A 46 10.34 9.65 23.05
C MET A 46 11.25 10.66 22.34
N MET A 47 11.48 10.47 21.03
CA MET A 47 12.40 11.29 20.24
C MET A 47 11.65 12.12 19.19
N GLU A 48 10.33 12.01 19.12
CA GLU A 48 9.44 12.69 18.17
C GLU A 48 9.86 12.53 16.69
N GLN A 49 10.56 11.45 16.39
CA GLN A 49 11.03 11.17 15.04
C GLN A 49 9.92 10.52 14.20
N GLN A 50 9.85 10.91 12.95
CA GLN A 50 9.08 10.17 11.96
C GLN A 50 9.79 8.85 11.64
N VAL A 51 9.04 7.76 11.51
CA VAL A 51 9.56 6.42 11.24
C VAL A 51 8.78 5.80 10.11
N LEU A 52 9.47 5.35 9.08
CA LEU A 52 8.84 4.59 8.01
C LEU A 52 8.33 3.25 8.56
N ARG A 53 7.11 2.87 8.21
CA ARG A 53 6.52 1.60 8.63
C ARG A 53 6.45 0.58 7.50
N THR A 54 6.05 1.02 6.32
CA THR A 54 5.76 0.15 5.17
C THR A 54 6.47 0.65 3.92
N ALA A 55 7.15 -0.26 3.24
CA ALA A 55 7.63 -0.06 1.87
C ALA A 55 6.86 -1.01 0.94
N SER A 56 6.15 -0.47 -0.05
CA SER A 56 5.56 -1.26 -1.14
C SER A 56 6.49 -1.17 -2.34
N ILE A 57 6.83 -2.30 -2.93
CA ILE A 57 7.83 -2.39 -3.99
C ILE A 57 7.21 -3.10 -5.19
N ASN A 58 7.09 -2.40 -6.30
CA ASN A 58 6.77 -3.01 -7.58
C ASN A 58 8.00 -3.77 -8.08
N ILE A 59 7.88 -5.08 -8.22
CA ILE A 59 8.97 -5.95 -8.68
C ILE A 59 8.74 -6.48 -10.10
N GLU A 60 7.59 -6.17 -10.69
CA GLU A 60 7.19 -6.67 -12.01
C GLU A 60 6.15 -5.77 -12.67
N SER A 61 6.40 -5.33 -13.90
CA SER A 61 5.43 -4.54 -14.67
C SER A 61 4.44 -5.38 -15.46
N ALA A 62 4.81 -6.63 -15.80
CA ALA A 62 3.89 -7.54 -16.48
C ALA A 62 2.76 -7.99 -15.55
N CYS A 63 1.56 -8.16 -16.11
CA CYS A 63 0.39 -8.68 -15.39
C CYS A 63 -0.38 -9.66 -16.28
N ASN A 64 -0.95 -10.69 -15.66
CA ASN A 64 -1.83 -11.66 -16.31
C ASN A 64 -3.32 -11.31 -16.21
N ALA A 65 -3.64 -10.07 -15.79
CA ALA A 65 -4.97 -9.49 -15.75
C ALA A 65 -4.95 -8.06 -16.32
N THR A 66 -6.09 -7.56 -16.78
CA THR A 66 -6.24 -6.21 -17.35
C THR A 66 -7.36 -5.45 -16.64
N CYS A 67 -7.21 -5.29 -15.30
CA CYS A 67 -8.26 -4.77 -14.44
C CYS A 67 -8.75 -3.37 -14.85
N ASP A 68 -10.06 -3.15 -14.80
CA ASP A 68 -10.70 -1.87 -15.14
C ASP A 68 -10.42 -0.74 -14.13
N HIS A 69 -9.90 -1.09 -12.98
CA HIS A 69 -9.59 -0.17 -11.87
C HIS A 69 -8.11 -0.13 -11.50
N CYS A 70 -7.22 -0.52 -12.42
CA CYS A 70 -5.78 -0.60 -12.16
C CYS A 70 -5.20 0.79 -11.88
N SER A 71 -4.78 1.05 -10.64
CA SER A 71 -4.17 2.32 -10.24
C SER A 71 -2.75 2.50 -10.80
N ALA A 72 -2.07 1.40 -11.12
CA ALA A 72 -0.69 1.39 -11.63
C ALA A 72 -0.61 1.27 -13.16
N ASP A 73 -1.73 1.30 -13.88
CA ASP A 73 -1.80 0.99 -15.31
C ASP A 73 -0.81 1.83 -16.14
N HIS A 74 -0.86 3.16 -16.02
CA HIS A 74 0.01 4.07 -16.75
C HIS A 74 1.49 3.84 -16.41
N MET A 75 1.80 3.68 -15.12
CA MET A 75 3.16 3.42 -14.65
C MET A 75 3.69 2.06 -15.14
N MET A 76 2.84 1.04 -15.22
CA MET A 76 3.22 -0.27 -15.74
C MET A 76 3.38 -0.25 -17.26
N GLU A 77 2.53 0.47 -17.99
CA GLU A 77 2.63 0.56 -19.44
C GLU A 77 3.92 1.28 -19.87
N GLU A 78 4.28 2.36 -19.18
CA GLU A 78 5.54 3.08 -19.44
C GLU A 78 6.77 2.21 -19.17
N THR A 79 6.75 1.37 -18.12
CA THR A 79 7.88 0.52 -17.72
C THR A 79 7.90 -0.85 -18.39
N LYS A 80 6.83 -1.28 -19.04
CA LYS A 80 6.67 -2.61 -19.64
C LYS A 80 7.70 -2.94 -20.71
N HIS A 81 8.16 -1.93 -21.46
CA HIS A 81 9.18 -2.04 -22.48
C HIS A 81 10.51 -1.39 -22.05
N ASN A 82 10.61 -1.01 -20.78
CA ASN A 82 11.76 -0.27 -20.29
C ASN A 82 12.90 -1.23 -19.89
N ALA A 83 14.03 -1.10 -20.60
CA ALA A 83 15.29 -1.77 -20.23
C ALA A 83 15.84 -1.29 -18.87
N ASP A 84 15.18 -0.33 -18.23
CA ASP A 84 15.61 0.34 -17.02
C ASP A 84 15.09 -0.29 -15.72
N ALA A 85 14.58 -1.54 -15.73
CA ALA A 85 14.25 -2.23 -14.49
C ALA A 85 15.46 -2.32 -13.53
N LEU A 86 15.19 -2.30 -12.23
CA LEU A 86 16.22 -2.43 -11.20
C LEU A 86 16.90 -3.80 -11.29
N THR A 87 18.22 -3.81 -11.11
CA THR A 87 18.97 -5.07 -10.89
C THR A 87 18.73 -5.61 -9.48
N VAL A 88 19.06 -6.89 -9.27
CA VAL A 88 18.95 -7.55 -7.95
C VAL A 88 19.73 -6.77 -6.88
N GLU A 89 20.92 -6.26 -7.22
CA GLU A 89 21.76 -5.46 -6.31
C GLU A 89 21.13 -4.09 -5.99
N GLN A 90 20.43 -3.51 -6.95
CA GLN A 90 19.70 -2.24 -6.74
C GLN A 90 18.49 -2.44 -5.84
N TYR A 91 17.74 -3.54 -6.01
CA TYR A 91 16.68 -3.94 -5.07
C TYR A 91 17.24 -4.13 -3.66
N GLN A 92 18.36 -4.84 -3.51
CA GLN A 92 18.97 -5.07 -2.20
C GLN A 92 19.33 -3.74 -1.51
N ARG A 93 19.95 -2.79 -2.23
CA ARG A 93 20.30 -1.46 -1.68
C ARG A 93 19.05 -0.66 -1.28
N ALA A 94 18.00 -0.68 -2.10
CA ALA A 94 16.76 0.02 -1.83
C ALA A 94 16.06 -0.56 -0.59
N ILE A 95 15.92 -1.90 -0.53
CA ILE A 95 15.32 -2.61 0.61
C ILE A 95 16.09 -2.31 1.90
N ASP A 96 17.41 -2.36 1.86
CA ASP A 96 18.24 -1.98 3.00
C ASP A 96 18.02 -0.51 3.43
N GLY A 97 17.82 0.38 2.48
CA GLY A 97 17.46 1.78 2.72
C GLY A 97 16.12 1.92 3.44
N PHE A 98 15.07 1.27 2.96
CA PHE A 98 13.75 1.26 3.59
C PHE A 98 13.80 0.67 5.00
N LEU A 99 14.51 -0.44 5.18
CA LEU A 99 14.67 -1.07 6.49
C LEU A 99 15.45 -0.20 7.48
N ARG A 100 16.43 0.60 7.02
CA ARG A 100 17.14 1.59 7.86
C ARG A 100 16.25 2.77 8.22
N ALA A 101 15.39 3.23 7.30
CA ALA A 101 14.39 4.26 7.56
C ALA A 101 13.34 3.85 8.61
N GLY A 102 13.30 2.56 8.96
CA GLY A 102 12.42 2.01 9.99
C GLY A 102 11.40 1.00 9.49
N ALA A 103 11.26 0.79 8.17
CA ALA A 103 10.28 -0.13 7.62
C ALA A 103 10.36 -1.52 8.29
N VAL A 104 9.21 -2.02 8.70
CA VAL A 104 9.03 -3.38 9.26
C VAL A 104 8.19 -4.25 8.33
N SER A 105 7.46 -3.65 7.40
CA SER A 105 6.64 -4.33 6.40
C SER A 105 7.16 -3.97 5.00
N VAL A 106 7.54 -4.98 4.24
CA VAL A 106 7.90 -4.87 2.83
C VAL A 106 6.83 -5.62 2.04
N ASN A 107 6.03 -4.87 1.27
CA ASN A 107 4.97 -5.44 0.43
C ASN A 107 5.49 -5.54 -1.00
N LEU A 108 5.61 -6.73 -1.53
CA LEU A 108 5.96 -6.96 -2.93
C LEU A 108 4.68 -6.96 -3.76
N THR A 109 4.68 -6.13 -4.78
CA THR A 109 3.54 -5.87 -5.67
C THR A 109 4.06 -5.67 -7.09
N GLY A 110 3.23 -5.10 -7.97
CA GLY A 110 3.60 -4.80 -9.35
C GLY A 110 2.38 -4.83 -10.24
N GLY A 111 2.55 -5.31 -11.46
CA GLY A 111 1.48 -5.90 -12.23
C GLY A 111 1.04 -7.17 -11.52
N GLU A 112 1.79 -8.26 -11.70
CA GLU A 112 1.60 -9.46 -10.88
C GLU A 112 2.97 -9.96 -10.35
N PRO A 113 3.24 -9.86 -9.05
CA PRO A 113 4.54 -10.21 -8.50
C PRO A 113 4.88 -11.71 -8.62
N LEU A 114 3.89 -12.59 -8.73
CA LEU A 114 4.12 -14.04 -8.90
C LEU A 114 4.69 -14.42 -10.28
N ILE A 115 4.68 -13.50 -11.25
CA ILE A 115 5.34 -13.68 -12.55
C ILE A 115 6.83 -13.34 -12.47
N SER A 116 7.24 -12.49 -11.52
CA SER A 116 8.60 -11.97 -11.47
C SER A 116 9.64 -13.08 -11.28
N PRO A 117 10.66 -13.15 -12.13
CA PRO A 117 11.76 -14.12 -11.97
C PRO A 117 12.60 -13.85 -10.71
N HIS A 118 12.57 -12.64 -10.19
CA HIS A 118 13.34 -12.20 -9.02
C HIS A 118 12.59 -12.31 -7.69
N LEU A 119 11.31 -12.75 -7.70
CA LEU A 119 10.44 -12.78 -6.52
C LEU A 119 11.13 -13.42 -5.29
N PHE A 120 11.65 -14.65 -5.46
CA PHE A 120 12.21 -15.40 -4.33
C PHE A 120 13.56 -14.86 -3.86
N ASP A 121 14.32 -14.24 -4.75
CA ASP A 121 15.56 -13.58 -4.35
C ASP A 121 15.27 -12.32 -3.54
N ILE A 122 14.26 -11.54 -3.97
CA ILE A 122 13.83 -10.33 -3.25
C ILE A 122 13.23 -10.67 -1.88
N ILE A 123 12.46 -11.75 -1.75
CA ILE A 123 11.95 -12.21 -0.44
C ILE A 123 13.11 -12.43 0.54
N LYS A 124 14.19 -13.07 0.10
CA LYS A 124 15.37 -13.37 0.92
C LYS A 124 16.16 -12.13 1.34
N MET A 125 16.00 -10.99 0.63
CA MET A 125 16.69 -9.74 0.97
C MET A 125 16.18 -9.11 2.26
N VAL A 126 15.02 -9.53 2.78
CA VAL A 126 14.45 -9.02 4.03
C VAL A 126 14.74 -9.99 5.17
N PRO A 127 15.77 -9.74 5.99
CA PRO A 127 16.07 -10.61 7.13
C PRO A 127 14.90 -10.61 8.12
N PRO A 128 14.50 -11.77 8.68
CA PRO A 128 13.31 -11.89 9.52
C PRO A 128 13.35 -11.09 10.83
N TRP A 129 14.53 -10.66 11.27
CA TRP A 129 14.70 -9.74 12.43
C TRP A 129 14.65 -8.25 12.04
N ARG A 130 14.64 -7.92 10.74
CA ARG A 130 14.55 -6.54 10.24
C ARG A 130 13.17 -6.21 9.67
N GLY A 131 12.42 -7.20 9.18
CA GLY A 131 11.12 -6.96 8.59
C GLY A 131 10.39 -8.25 8.22
N VAL A 132 9.17 -8.09 7.74
CA VAL A 132 8.35 -9.14 7.12
C VAL A 132 8.10 -8.80 5.66
N VAL A 133 7.94 -9.86 4.85
CA VAL A 133 7.56 -9.74 3.45
C VAL A 133 6.11 -10.17 3.27
N ASN A 134 5.32 -9.31 2.67
CA ASN A 134 3.95 -9.60 2.24
C ASN A 134 3.89 -9.58 0.70
N ILE A 135 3.03 -10.39 0.12
CA ILE A 135 2.81 -10.43 -1.32
C ILE A 135 1.40 -9.91 -1.62
N GLN A 136 1.31 -8.92 -2.53
CA GLN A 136 0.04 -8.43 -3.07
C GLN A 136 -0.15 -9.02 -4.47
N THR A 137 -1.12 -9.90 -4.64
CA THR A 137 -1.34 -10.68 -5.87
C THR A 137 -2.82 -10.67 -6.28
N ASN A 138 -3.08 -10.85 -7.58
CA ASN A 138 -4.43 -11.15 -8.05
C ASN A 138 -4.88 -12.59 -7.76
N GLY A 139 -3.99 -13.45 -7.29
CA GLY A 139 -4.27 -14.82 -6.88
C GLY A 139 -4.34 -15.85 -8.00
N LEU A 140 -4.30 -15.43 -9.27
CA LEU A 140 -4.50 -16.32 -10.42
C LEU A 140 -3.43 -17.40 -10.59
N LEU A 141 -2.23 -17.17 -10.06
CA LEU A 141 -1.08 -18.07 -10.10
C LEU A 141 -0.78 -18.73 -8.74
N LEU A 142 -1.64 -18.53 -7.75
CA LEU A 142 -1.42 -19.02 -6.39
C LEU A 142 -1.98 -20.43 -6.19
N ASP A 143 -1.46 -21.38 -6.97
CA ASP A 143 -1.73 -22.80 -6.82
C ASP A 143 -1.02 -23.39 -5.58
N ASP A 144 -1.23 -24.68 -5.31
CA ASP A 144 -0.65 -25.39 -4.16
C ASP A 144 0.90 -25.32 -4.17
N ALA A 145 1.51 -25.48 -5.33
CA ALA A 145 2.98 -25.46 -5.47
C ALA A 145 3.55 -24.06 -5.19
N MET A 146 2.89 -23.00 -5.69
CA MET A 146 3.29 -21.62 -5.44
C MET A 146 3.08 -21.24 -3.97
N ALA A 147 1.94 -21.61 -3.38
CA ALA A 147 1.66 -21.36 -1.97
C ALA A 147 2.71 -22.02 -1.06
N ARG A 148 3.10 -23.27 -1.36
CA ARG A 148 4.18 -23.95 -0.66
C ARG A 148 5.50 -23.21 -0.78
N LYS A 149 5.91 -22.83 -2.01
CA LYS A 149 7.17 -22.11 -2.23
C LYS A 149 7.22 -20.77 -1.48
N LEU A 150 6.11 -20.02 -1.47
CA LEU A 150 6.01 -18.75 -0.75
C LEU A 150 6.13 -18.94 0.77
N SER A 151 5.46 -19.97 1.32
CA SER A 151 5.57 -20.31 2.73
C SER A 151 7.01 -20.72 3.10
N ASP A 152 7.63 -21.60 2.30
CA ASP A 152 9.02 -22.05 2.49
C ASP A 152 10.02 -20.88 2.40
N ALA A 153 9.75 -19.88 1.55
CA ALA A 153 10.54 -18.66 1.42
C ALA A 153 10.38 -17.69 2.60
N GLY A 154 9.42 -17.94 3.50
CA GLY A 154 9.19 -17.12 4.70
C GLY A 154 8.26 -15.92 4.51
N THR A 155 7.44 -15.91 3.44
CA THR A 155 6.36 -14.92 3.25
C THR A 155 5.47 -14.88 4.48
N TYR A 156 5.11 -13.66 4.93
CA TYR A 156 4.37 -13.46 6.17
C TYR A 156 2.85 -13.42 5.95
N ILE A 157 2.39 -12.60 5.02
CA ILE A 157 0.96 -12.44 4.66
C ILE A 157 0.83 -12.47 3.14
N ILE A 158 -0.22 -13.12 2.66
CA ILE A 158 -0.66 -13.01 1.28
C ILE A 158 -1.87 -12.08 1.23
N MET A 159 -1.77 -11.02 0.43
CA MET A 159 -2.84 -10.07 0.17
C MET A 159 -3.40 -10.36 -1.22
N ILE A 160 -4.61 -10.89 -1.28
CA ILE A 160 -5.25 -11.31 -2.54
C ILE A 160 -6.31 -10.30 -2.95
N SER A 161 -6.29 -9.86 -4.20
CA SER A 161 -7.33 -9.00 -4.76
C SER A 161 -8.63 -9.78 -4.93
N LEU A 162 -9.70 -9.33 -4.24
CA LEU A 162 -11.06 -9.85 -4.43
C LEU A 162 -12.04 -8.68 -4.31
N HIS A 163 -12.60 -8.24 -5.43
CA HIS A 163 -13.35 -6.99 -5.51
C HIS A 163 -14.86 -7.15 -5.41
N SER A 164 -15.37 -8.38 -5.46
CA SER A 164 -16.79 -8.71 -5.25
C SER A 164 -16.94 -10.13 -4.72
N HIS A 165 -18.04 -10.38 -4.01
CA HIS A 165 -18.49 -11.70 -3.62
C HIS A 165 -19.20 -12.45 -4.77
N ARG A 166 -19.57 -11.71 -5.83
CA ARG A 166 -20.20 -12.25 -7.05
C ARG A 166 -19.10 -12.64 -8.06
N PRO A 167 -19.08 -13.93 -8.50
CA PRO A 167 -18.05 -14.40 -9.43
C PRO A 167 -17.98 -13.58 -10.72
N GLU A 168 -19.12 -13.32 -11.35
CA GLU A 168 -19.20 -12.64 -12.65
C GLU A 168 -18.70 -11.18 -12.55
N GLU A 169 -18.98 -10.52 -11.43
CA GLU A 169 -18.52 -9.15 -11.21
C GLU A 169 -17.01 -9.10 -10.95
N HIS A 170 -16.49 -10.00 -10.12
CA HIS A 170 -15.05 -10.07 -9.87
C HIS A 170 -14.29 -10.40 -11.16
N ASP A 171 -14.74 -11.40 -11.90
CA ASP A 171 -14.16 -11.83 -13.17
C ASP A 171 -14.17 -10.69 -14.19
N GLY A 172 -15.29 -9.95 -14.27
CA GLY A 172 -15.43 -8.79 -15.14
C GLY A 172 -14.48 -7.66 -14.78
N LEU A 173 -14.32 -7.34 -13.48
CA LEU A 173 -13.38 -6.29 -13.02
C LEU A 173 -11.91 -6.60 -13.31
N LEU A 174 -11.54 -7.86 -13.34
CA LEU A 174 -10.19 -8.32 -13.69
C LEU A 174 -10.03 -8.58 -15.20
N ASN A 175 -11.12 -8.67 -15.94
CA ASN A 175 -11.17 -9.17 -17.33
C ASN A 175 -10.59 -10.59 -17.47
N VAL A 176 -10.83 -11.46 -16.48
CA VAL A 176 -10.33 -12.84 -16.45
C VAL A 176 -11.45 -13.79 -16.02
N PRO A 177 -12.05 -14.56 -16.95
CA PRO A 177 -13.07 -15.56 -16.60
C PRO A 177 -12.52 -16.60 -15.65
N GLY A 178 -13.29 -16.93 -14.59
CA GLY A 178 -12.93 -17.90 -13.57
C GLY A 178 -11.96 -17.39 -12.50
N ALA A 179 -11.63 -16.09 -12.48
CA ALA A 179 -10.74 -15.49 -11.50
C ALA A 179 -11.23 -15.69 -10.07
N PHE A 180 -12.55 -15.53 -9.84
CA PHE A 180 -13.15 -15.70 -8.52
C PHE A 180 -12.84 -17.10 -7.93
N HIS A 181 -13.07 -18.15 -8.71
CA HIS A 181 -12.83 -19.52 -8.26
C HIS A 181 -11.34 -19.77 -7.96
N LYS A 182 -10.45 -19.23 -8.80
CA LYS A 182 -9.00 -19.31 -8.54
C LYS A 182 -8.61 -18.61 -7.24
N VAL A 183 -9.24 -17.48 -6.91
CA VAL A 183 -9.01 -16.78 -5.63
C VAL A 183 -9.52 -17.63 -4.46
N MET A 184 -10.67 -18.29 -4.59
CA MET A 184 -11.16 -19.19 -3.53
C MET A 184 -10.20 -20.35 -3.29
N ASP A 185 -9.69 -20.98 -4.34
CA ASP A 185 -8.67 -22.04 -4.26
C ASP A 185 -7.36 -21.51 -3.66
N ALA A 186 -6.94 -20.28 -4.03
CA ALA A 186 -5.75 -19.63 -3.52
C ALA A 186 -5.81 -19.39 -2.00
N ILE A 187 -6.98 -19.01 -1.47
CA ILE A 187 -7.21 -18.88 -0.03
C ILE A 187 -6.98 -20.23 0.67
N ASP A 188 -7.60 -21.29 0.14
CA ASP A 188 -7.51 -22.63 0.72
C ASP A 188 -6.08 -23.18 0.64
N ASN A 189 -5.33 -22.89 -0.45
CA ASN A 189 -3.91 -23.22 -0.59
C ASN A 189 -3.05 -22.47 0.45
N CYS A 190 -3.29 -21.18 0.68
CA CYS A 190 -2.57 -20.41 1.70
C CYS A 190 -2.82 -20.98 3.12
N HIS A 191 -4.06 -21.32 3.43
CA HIS A 191 -4.41 -21.92 4.73
C HIS A 191 -3.71 -23.26 4.97
N ARG A 192 -3.59 -24.10 3.93
CA ARG A 192 -2.88 -25.39 4.01
C ARG A 192 -1.44 -25.23 4.47
N TYR A 193 -0.76 -24.15 4.08
CA TYR A 193 0.60 -23.84 4.48
C TYR A 193 0.69 -22.82 5.63
N GLY A 194 -0.42 -22.55 6.32
CA GLY A 194 -0.46 -21.69 7.50
C GLY A 194 -0.18 -20.21 7.23
N MET A 195 -0.30 -19.76 5.99
CA MET A 195 -0.13 -18.35 5.63
C MET A 195 -1.44 -17.57 5.88
N PRO A 196 -1.40 -16.45 6.62
CA PRO A 196 -2.55 -15.57 6.74
C PRO A 196 -2.89 -14.92 5.41
N VAL A 197 -4.19 -14.76 5.15
CA VAL A 197 -4.71 -14.10 3.96
C VAL A 197 -5.42 -12.82 4.35
N ILE A 198 -5.18 -11.76 3.57
CA ILE A 198 -5.96 -10.53 3.57
C ILE A 198 -6.58 -10.38 2.17
N LEU A 199 -7.88 -10.19 2.11
CA LEU A 199 -8.57 -9.88 0.86
C LEU A 199 -8.56 -8.37 0.65
N ASN A 200 -7.96 -7.88 -0.43
CA ASN A 200 -8.03 -6.48 -0.82
C ASN A 200 -9.26 -6.26 -1.70
N CYS A 201 -10.19 -5.45 -1.22
CA CYS A 201 -11.40 -5.10 -1.95
C CYS A 201 -11.50 -3.58 -2.11
N THR A 202 -11.47 -3.10 -3.34
CA THR A 202 -11.75 -1.68 -3.62
C THR A 202 -13.23 -1.42 -3.47
N MET A 203 -13.60 -0.54 -2.53
CA MET A 203 -14.98 -0.26 -2.13
C MET A 203 -15.45 1.06 -2.73
N THR A 204 -16.27 0.99 -3.78
CA THR A 204 -16.86 2.15 -4.45
C THR A 204 -18.23 2.48 -3.89
N HIS A 205 -18.76 3.66 -4.25
CA HIS A 205 -20.14 4.04 -3.94
C HIS A 205 -21.13 2.92 -4.28
N ASP A 206 -21.13 2.44 -5.52
CA ASP A 206 -22.08 1.41 -5.99
C ASP A 206 -22.02 0.13 -5.14
N LYS A 207 -20.81 -0.31 -4.74
CA LYS A 207 -20.62 -1.52 -3.92
C LYS A 207 -21.10 -1.37 -2.48
N VAL A 208 -21.13 -0.15 -1.96
CA VAL A 208 -21.77 0.10 -0.67
C VAL A 208 -23.29 0.03 -0.82
N GLN A 209 -23.84 0.66 -1.88
CA GLN A 209 -25.27 0.74 -2.11
C GLN A 209 -25.92 -0.62 -2.45
N ASP A 210 -25.21 -1.48 -3.19
CA ASP A 210 -25.71 -2.79 -3.59
C ASP A 210 -25.48 -3.89 -2.53
N GLY A 211 -24.92 -3.54 -1.38
CA GLY A 211 -24.68 -4.46 -0.26
C GLY A 211 -23.40 -5.28 -0.35
N THR A 212 -22.57 -5.12 -1.39
CA THR A 212 -21.31 -5.86 -1.57
C THR A 212 -20.40 -5.69 -0.36
N LEU A 213 -20.37 -4.52 0.29
CA LEU A 213 -19.58 -4.29 1.50
C LEU A 213 -19.85 -5.37 2.56
N TRP A 214 -21.11 -5.61 2.91
CA TRP A 214 -21.48 -6.55 3.97
C TRP A 214 -21.33 -8.01 3.54
N GLU A 215 -21.53 -8.32 2.24
CA GLU A 215 -21.26 -9.65 1.70
C GLU A 215 -19.78 -10.00 1.74
N MET A 216 -18.88 -9.03 1.43
CA MET A 216 -17.45 -9.24 1.57
C MET A 216 -17.02 -9.42 3.02
N VAL A 217 -17.67 -8.72 3.97
CA VAL A 217 -17.46 -8.92 5.41
C VAL A 217 -17.84 -10.35 5.83
N ARG A 218 -18.99 -10.86 5.33
CA ARG A 218 -19.44 -12.24 5.59
C ARG A 218 -18.48 -13.27 4.99
N LEU A 219 -18.13 -13.10 3.72
CA LEU A 219 -17.20 -13.99 3.03
C LEU A 219 -15.84 -14.07 3.76
N ALA A 220 -15.31 -12.94 4.21
CA ALA A 220 -14.05 -12.91 4.96
C ALA A 220 -14.16 -13.69 6.29
N ARG A 221 -15.26 -13.52 7.03
CA ARG A 221 -15.52 -14.30 8.24
C ARG A 221 -15.62 -15.80 7.94
N ASP A 222 -16.40 -16.18 6.94
CA ASP A 222 -16.70 -17.58 6.62
C ASP A 222 -15.45 -18.30 6.08
N LYS A 223 -14.57 -17.60 5.38
CA LYS A 223 -13.25 -18.08 4.94
C LYS A 223 -12.15 -17.93 5.99
N ASN A 224 -12.45 -17.39 7.18
CA ASN A 224 -11.47 -17.13 8.24
C ASN A 224 -10.26 -16.31 7.75
N VAL A 225 -10.53 -15.22 7.04
CA VAL A 225 -9.53 -14.28 6.52
C VAL A 225 -9.86 -12.85 6.96
N THR A 226 -8.92 -11.94 6.80
CA THR A 226 -9.17 -10.50 6.98
C THR A 226 -9.57 -9.89 5.64
N VAL A 227 -10.52 -8.95 5.64
CA VAL A 227 -10.78 -8.10 4.48
C VAL A 227 -10.24 -6.70 4.72
N ASN A 228 -9.47 -6.20 3.76
CA ASN A 228 -8.98 -4.83 3.70
C ASN A 228 -9.76 -4.06 2.64
N PHE A 229 -10.56 -3.10 3.09
CA PHE A 229 -11.27 -2.23 2.17
C PHE A 229 -10.37 -1.08 1.73
N VAL A 230 -10.08 -1.04 0.43
CA VAL A 230 -9.32 0.04 -0.20
C VAL A 230 -10.30 1.11 -0.66
N GLN A 231 -10.06 2.37 -0.26
CA GLN A 231 -10.87 3.48 -0.74
C GLN A 231 -10.55 3.78 -2.21
N PRO A 232 -11.55 4.05 -3.06
CA PRO A 232 -11.36 4.27 -4.48
C PRO A 232 -10.61 5.58 -4.71
N CYS A 233 -9.56 5.53 -5.52
CA CYS A 233 -8.75 6.69 -5.82
C CYS A 233 -8.81 7.01 -7.32
N SER A 234 -8.86 8.29 -7.66
CA SER A 234 -8.81 8.77 -9.05
C SER A 234 -7.36 8.71 -9.56
N SER A 235 -6.88 7.49 -9.87
CA SER A 235 -5.53 7.23 -10.39
C SER A 235 -5.54 6.07 -11.37
N GLY A 236 -4.58 6.03 -12.29
CA GLY A 236 -4.52 5.02 -13.34
C GLY A 236 -5.80 5.00 -14.18
N LYS A 237 -6.38 3.84 -14.43
CA LYS A 237 -7.61 3.72 -15.25
C LYS A 237 -8.83 4.47 -14.69
N TRP A 238 -8.82 4.83 -13.42
CA TRP A 238 -9.86 5.65 -12.80
C TRP A 238 -9.48 7.13 -12.68
N GLU A 239 -8.45 7.54 -13.36
CA GLU A 239 -8.07 8.95 -13.44
C GLU A 239 -9.26 9.81 -13.92
N ALA A 240 -9.48 10.93 -13.24
CA ALA A 240 -10.63 11.83 -13.44
C ALA A 240 -12.03 11.22 -13.16
N GLN A 241 -12.16 9.97 -12.74
CA GLN A 241 -13.45 9.33 -12.45
C GLN A 241 -13.88 9.61 -10.99
N LYS A 242 -14.52 10.76 -10.74
CA LYS A 242 -14.98 11.13 -9.38
C LYS A 242 -16.18 10.30 -8.88
N GLN A 243 -16.97 9.75 -9.80
CA GLN A 243 -18.19 8.98 -9.48
C GLN A 243 -17.93 7.67 -8.72
N VAL A 244 -16.70 7.14 -8.77
CA VAL A 244 -16.35 5.93 -8.01
C VAL A 244 -16.18 6.19 -6.52
N ARG A 245 -16.04 7.44 -6.12
CA ARG A 245 -15.80 7.85 -4.72
C ARG A 245 -17.00 7.58 -3.84
N MET A 246 -16.73 7.25 -2.60
CA MET A 246 -17.74 7.07 -1.57
C MET A 246 -18.28 8.42 -1.11
N THR A 247 -19.58 8.48 -0.83
CA THR A 247 -20.27 9.62 -0.22
C THR A 247 -20.12 9.61 1.30
N PRO A 248 -20.47 10.69 2.01
CA PRO A 248 -20.50 10.70 3.48
C PRO A 248 -21.39 9.59 4.07
N GLU A 249 -22.52 9.26 3.41
CA GLU A 249 -23.45 8.21 3.82
C GLU A 249 -22.80 6.82 3.66
N ASP A 250 -22.06 6.59 2.57
CA ASP A 250 -21.30 5.36 2.37
C ASP A 250 -20.23 5.16 3.46
N TYR A 251 -19.59 6.26 3.87
CA TYR A 251 -18.61 6.20 4.95
C TYR A 251 -19.24 5.84 6.30
N ALA A 252 -20.51 6.15 6.54
CA ALA A 252 -21.19 5.71 7.75
C ALA A 252 -21.34 4.18 7.79
N GLU A 253 -21.64 3.53 6.66
CA GLU A 253 -21.68 2.06 6.57
C GLU A 253 -20.28 1.46 6.63
N PHE A 254 -19.33 2.07 5.95
CA PHE A 254 -17.92 1.65 5.97
C PHE A 254 -17.35 1.68 7.41
N ASP A 255 -17.63 2.72 8.19
CA ASP A 255 -17.16 2.82 9.57
C ASP A 255 -17.76 1.75 10.48
N LYS A 256 -19.05 1.39 10.31
CA LYS A 256 -19.66 0.27 11.02
C LYS A 256 -18.94 -1.06 10.72
N ALA A 257 -18.61 -1.31 9.45
CA ALA A 257 -17.85 -2.50 9.08
C ALA A 257 -16.45 -2.52 9.71
N MET A 258 -15.81 -1.35 9.82
CA MET A 258 -14.47 -1.19 10.43
C MET A 258 -14.42 -1.45 11.94
N GLU A 259 -15.55 -1.59 12.61
CA GLU A 259 -15.61 -2.01 14.02
C GLU A 259 -15.35 -3.51 14.21
N LEU A 260 -15.49 -4.30 13.14
CA LEU A 260 -15.31 -5.74 13.19
C LEU A 260 -13.81 -6.12 13.17
N PRO A 261 -13.38 -7.11 13.98
CA PRO A 261 -11.95 -7.42 14.15
C PRO A 261 -11.27 -8.04 12.93
N TRP A 262 -12.01 -8.53 11.95
CA TRP A 262 -11.50 -9.07 10.69
C TRP A 262 -11.66 -8.10 9.50
N VAL A 263 -12.07 -6.87 9.77
CA VAL A 263 -12.19 -5.82 8.76
C VAL A 263 -11.14 -4.76 9.05
N VAL A 264 -10.38 -4.38 8.04
CA VAL A 264 -9.33 -3.36 8.17
C VAL A 264 -9.39 -2.38 7.01
N TRP A 265 -8.87 -1.19 7.24
CA TRP A 265 -8.45 -0.26 6.21
C TRP A 265 -6.97 0.04 6.42
N GLU A 266 -6.16 -0.22 5.41
CA GLU A 266 -4.71 -0.09 5.51
C GLU A 266 -4.26 1.32 5.94
N GLY A 267 -5.04 2.36 5.62
CA GLY A 267 -4.80 3.72 6.05
C GLY A 267 -4.82 3.92 7.57
N LYS A 268 -5.63 3.16 8.30
CA LYS A 268 -5.64 3.16 9.79
C LYS A 268 -4.52 2.31 10.39
N SER A 269 -3.85 1.49 9.59
CA SER A 269 -2.74 0.64 10.04
C SER A 269 -1.43 1.43 10.13
N ASN A 270 -1.40 2.51 10.90
CA ASN A 270 -0.21 3.29 11.20
C ASN A 270 0.10 3.26 12.70
N TYR A 271 1.24 3.82 13.09
CA TYR A 271 1.66 3.78 14.50
C TYR A 271 0.76 4.58 15.44
N LYS A 272 0.10 5.62 14.95
CA LYS A 272 -0.79 6.49 15.75
C LYS A 272 -2.28 6.19 15.55
N HIS A 273 -2.65 5.29 14.66
CA HIS A 273 -4.04 4.95 14.29
C HIS A 273 -4.94 6.14 13.91
N ASN A 274 -4.33 7.22 13.47
CA ASN A 274 -5.02 8.49 13.22
C ASN A 274 -5.25 8.79 11.73
N GLY A 275 -5.15 7.78 10.86
CA GLY A 275 -5.43 7.89 9.44
C GLY A 275 -4.23 7.67 8.53
N CYS A 276 -4.37 7.98 7.25
CA CYS A 276 -3.35 7.73 6.24
C CYS A 276 -2.20 8.75 6.33
N ARG A 277 -0.95 8.28 6.24
CA ARG A 277 0.27 9.09 6.23
C ARG A 277 1.19 8.69 5.07
N PRO A 278 0.79 9.02 3.81
CA PRO A 278 1.63 8.76 2.64
C PRO A 278 2.92 9.60 2.73
N GLY A 279 4.02 9.08 2.20
CA GLY A 279 5.32 9.76 2.25
C GLY A 279 5.99 9.82 3.63
N ILE A 280 5.26 9.60 4.71
CA ILE A 280 5.79 9.60 6.08
C ILE A 280 5.97 8.19 6.61
N GLU A 281 4.87 7.43 6.74
CA GLU A 281 4.91 6.07 7.28
C GLU A 281 4.87 4.99 6.20
N ARG A 282 4.59 5.38 4.96
CA ARG A 282 4.61 4.50 3.80
C ARG A 282 5.24 5.15 2.60
N MET A 283 5.90 4.35 1.79
CA MET A 283 6.42 4.71 0.47
C MET A 283 6.14 3.57 -0.51
N TYR A 284 6.09 3.92 -1.77
CA TYR A 284 5.99 2.99 -2.87
C TYR A 284 7.18 3.21 -3.82
N MET A 285 7.76 2.12 -4.33
CA MET A 285 8.85 2.16 -5.30
C MET A 285 8.45 1.41 -6.56
N SER A 286 8.61 2.03 -7.73
CA SER A 286 8.42 1.39 -9.02
C SER A 286 9.54 0.37 -9.32
N ASN A 287 9.34 -0.49 -10.31
CA ASN A 287 10.38 -1.40 -10.78
C ASN A 287 11.55 -0.69 -11.49
N SER A 288 11.37 0.56 -11.94
CA SER A 288 12.42 1.45 -12.45
C SER A 288 13.20 2.19 -11.36
N GLY A 289 12.72 2.12 -10.10
CA GLY A 289 13.38 2.72 -8.94
C GLY A 289 12.85 4.08 -8.53
N ASP A 290 11.80 4.59 -9.18
CA ASP A 290 11.14 5.82 -8.78
C ASP A 290 10.38 5.63 -7.48
N VAL A 291 10.43 6.62 -6.60
CA VAL A 291 9.83 6.53 -5.26
C VAL A 291 8.73 7.57 -5.12
N ILE A 292 7.53 7.08 -4.82
CA ILE A 292 6.31 7.87 -4.64
C ILE A 292 5.70 7.63 -3.24
N PRO A 293 4.82 8.51 -2.75
CA PRO A 293 4.27 8.41 -1.38
C PRO A 293 3.43 7.15 -1.14
N CYS A 294 2.64 6.77 -2.13
CA CYS A 294 1.84 5.55 -2.15
C CYS A 294 1.42 5.22 -3.59
N ALA A 295 0.84 4.03 -3.82
CA ALA A 295 0.42 3.56 -5.14
C ALA A 295 -0.67 4.42 -5.82
N PHE A 296 -1.23 5.42 -5.14
CA PHE A 296 -2.33 6.27 -5.64
C PHE A 296 -1.94 7.74 -5.83
N ILE A 297 -0.74 8.15 -5.42
CA ILE A 297 -0.22 9.51 -5.56
C ILE A 297 1.01 9.44 -6.44
N HIS A 298 0.84 9.74 -7.71
CA HIS A 298 1.85 9.58 -8.75
C HIS A 298 2.80 10.80 -8.83
N LEU A 299 3.22 11.30 -7.66
CA LEU A 299 4.28 12.30 -7.51
C LEU A 299 5.62 11.59 -7.24
N ASN A 300 6.59 11.75 -8.13
CA ASN A 300 7.92 11.15 -8.02
C ASN A 300 8.85 12.04 -7.19
N PHE A 301 9.30 11.54 -6.05
CA PHE A 301 10.22 12.26 -5.15
C PHE A 301 11.70 11.91 -5.35
N GLY A 302 12.01 11.07 -6.33
CA GLY A 302 13.38 10.71 -6.68
C GLY A 302 13.52 9.23 -7.06
N ASN A 303 14.73 8.83 -7.45
CA ASN A 303 15.00 7.50 -7.97
C ASN A 303 16.17 6.85 -7.23
N VAL A 304 15.99 5.60 -6.76
CA VAL A 304 17.01 4.86 -5.97
C VAL A 304 18.27 4.49 -6.75
N LYS A 305 18.28 4.65 -8.07
CA LYS A 305 19.51 4.54 -8.89
C LYS A 305 20.41 5.74 -8.71
N LYS A 306 19.85 6.91 -8.42
CA LYS A 306 20.54 8.21 -8.37
C LYS A 306 20.86 8.63 -6.95
N GLU A 307 19.98 8.32 -5.99
CA GLU A 307 20.09 8.80 -4.61
C GLU A 307 19.65 7.75 -3.59
N THR A 308 19.89 7.99 -2.31
CA THR A 308 19.52 7.03 -1.26
C THR A 308 18.04 7.14 -0.91
N VAL A 309 17.43 6.03 -0.47
CA VAL A 309 16.06 6.04 0.09
C VAL A 309 15.91 7.07 1.21
N GLY A 310 16.96 7.27 2.02
CA GLY A 310 16.94 8.25 3.10
C GLY A 310 16.83 9.69 2.60
N THR A 311 17.54 10.05 1.54
CA THR A 311 17.49 11.37 0.88
C THR A 311 16.08 11.61 0.30
N ILE A 312 15.55 10.64 -0.45
CA ILE A 312 14.22 10.73 -1.04
C ILE A 312 13.14 10.89 0.05
N TRP A 313 13.25 10.08 1.11
CA TRP A 313 12.31 10.14 2.22
C TRP A 313 12.39 11.47 2.98
N GLN A 314 13.58 12.07 3.12
CA GLN A 314 13.71 13.39 3.71
C GLN A 314 12.95 14.44 2.90
N ARG A 315 13.08 14.44 1.58
CA ARG A 315 12.33 15.31 0.65
C ARG A 315 10.79 15.13 0.81
N MET A 316 10.31 13.89 0.93
CA MET A 316 8.89 13.63 1.20
C MET A 316 8.42 14.18 2.55
N LYS A 317 9.29 14.13 3.58
CA LYS A 317 8.95 14.66 4.90
C LYS A 317 8.92 16.19 4.94
N GLU A 318 9.59 16.86 4.03
CA GLU A 318 9.58 18.32 3.89
C GLU A 318 8.32 18.80 3.15
N PHE A 319 7.62 17.93 2.43
CA PHE A 319 6.39 18.26 1.74
C PHE A 319 5.27 18.55 2.75
N GLU A 320 4.85 19.81 2.84
CA GLU A 320 3.98 20.32 3.91
C GLU A 320 2.66 19.55 3.99
N TYR A 321 2.08 19.20 2.84
CA TYR A 321 0.79 18.51 2.79
C TYR A 321 0.83 17.13 3.47
N PHE A 322 1.96 16.42 3.42
CA PHE A 322 2.10 15.10 4.07
C PHE A 322 2.30 15.19 5.59
N GLN A 323 2.59 16.38 6.13
CA GLN A 323 2.64 16.58 7.58
C GLN A 323 1.25 16.58 8.23
N GLN A 324 0.21 16.81 7.43
CA GLN A 324 -1.16 16.80 7.91
C GLN A 324 -1.64 15.35 8.12
N THR A 325 -2.42 15.14 9.18
CA THR A 325 -3.07 13.85 9.43
C THR A 325 -4.44 13.82 8.79
N GLN A 326 -4.66 12.85 7.92
CA GLN A 326 -5.94 12.66 7.23
C GLN A 326 -6.65 11.43 7.78
N SER A 327 -7.85 11.62 8.33
CA SER A 327 -8.68 10.50 8.85
C SER A 327 -9.17 9.54 7.77
N ARG A 328 -9.12 9.98 6.51
CA ARG A 328 -9.50 9.22 5.30
C ARG A 328 -8.31 9.16 4.33
N CYS A 329 -8.49 8.46 3.22
CA CYS A 329 -7.50 8.44 2.15
C CYS A 329 -7.42 9.82 1.48
N MET A 330 -6.26 10.44 1.50
CA MET A 330 -6.00 11.75 0.89
C MET A 330 -6.33 11.75 -0.60
N ALA A 331 -5.83 10.76 -1.34
CA ALA A 331 -6.06 10.64 -2.79
C ALA A 331 -7.52 10.36 -3.17
N SER A 332 -8.35 9.88 -2.22
CA SER A 332 -9.76 9.57 -2.45
C SER A 332 -10.69 10.70 -2.03
N ASN A 333 -10.44 11.35 -0.88
CA ASN A 333 -11.45 12.14 -0.19
C ASN A 333 -11.13 13.62 -0.03
N ASP A 334 -9.87 14.00 -0.23
CA ASP A 334 -9.47 15.38 -0.04
C ASP A 334 -9.65 16.17 -1.33
N GLU A 335 -10.73 16.96 -1.43
CA GLU A 335 -11.00 17.79 -2.61
C GLU A 335 -9.94 18.88 -2.82
N HIS A 336 -9.32 19.36 -1.74
CA HIS A 336 -8.24 20.34 -1.86
C HIS A 336 -7.00 19.66 -2.47
N PHE A 337 -6.61 18.50 -1.92
CA PHE A 337 -5.50 17.71 -2.48
C PHE A 337 -5.76 17.33 -3.95
N TYR A 338 -7.00 16.96 -4.27
CA TYR A 338 -7.36 16.60 -5.64
C TYR A 338 -7.12 17.76 -6.61
N LYS A 339 -7.63 18.95 -6.31
CA LYS A 339 -7.51 20.13 -7.19
C LYS A 339 -6.09 20.66 -7.27
N GLU A 340 -5.38 20.64 -6.16
CA GLU A 340 -4.06 21.24 -6.05
C GLU A 340 -2.95 20.33 -6.58
N TYR A 341 -3.15 18.99 -6.54
CA TYR A 341 -2.11 18.02 -6.89
C TYR A 341 -2.56 16.99 -7.92
N VAL A 342 -3.71 16.32 -7.73
CA VAL A 342 -4.10 15.20 -8.58
C VAL A 342 -4.45 15.65 -10.00
N GLU A 343 -5.09 16.82 -10.16
CA GLU A 343 -5.42 17.36 -11.50
C GLU A 343 -4.16 17.70 -12.31
N GLU A 344 -3.09 18.19 -11.67
CA GLU A 344 -1.81 18.47 -12.35
C GLU A 344 -1.07 17.16 -12.68
N ILE A 345 -1.09 16.16 -11.78
CA ILE A 345 -0.55 14.83 -12.05
C ILE A 345 -1.23 14.22 -13.27
N ALA A 346 -2.56 14.25 -13.33
CA ALA A 346 -3.36 13.70 -14.43
C ALA A 346 -3.12 14.40 -15.78
N ALA A 347 -2.77 15.67 -15.75
CA ALA A 347 -2.46 16.45 -16.95
C ALA A 347 -1.02 16.24 -17.46
N HIS A 348 -0.15 15.61 -16.68
CA HIS A 348 1.25 15.41 -17.01
C HIS A 348 1.44 14.26 -18.03
N PRO A 349 2.30 14.41 -19.05
CA PRO A 349 2.48 13.37 -20.07
C PRO A 349 3.18 12.10 -19.57
N ALA A 350 4.03 12.20 -18.54
CA ALA A 350 4.65 11.03 -17.92
C ALA A 350 3.73 10.42 -16.86
N SER A 351 3.84 9.12 -16.66
CA SER A 351 3.04 8.37 -15.68
C SER A 351 3.28 8.78 -14.22
N LEU A 352 4.47 9.34 -13.95
CA LEU A 352 4.88 9.87 -12.65
C LEU A 352 5.37 11.32 -12.84
N LEU A 353 4.68 12.27 -12.24
CA LEU A 353 5.09 13.68 -12.26
C LEU A 353 6.29 13.89 -11.31
N PRO A 354 7.47 14.32 -11.80
CA PRO A 354 8.57 14.70 -10.92
C PRO A 354 8.14 15.83 -9.99
N ILE A 355 8.43 15.72 -8.69
CA ILE A 355 7.98 16.70 -7.71
C ILE A 355 8.50 18.10 -8.02
N GLU A 356 9.70 18.20 -8.56
CA GLU A 356 10.35 19.46 -8.94
C GLU A 356 9.61 20.17 -10.10
N GLU A 357 8.84 19.45 -10.88
CA GLU A 357 8.01 20.00 -11.98
C GLU A 357 6.63 20.46 -11.51
N HIS A 358 6.18 19.99 -10.34
CA HIS A 358 4.87 20.35 -9.81
C HIS A 358 4.81 21.83 -9.39
N SER A 359 3.73 22.53 -9.76
CA SER A 359 3.57 23.97 -9.56
C SER A 359 3.68 24.40 -8.09
N LYS A 360 3.13 23.63 -7.17
CA LYS A 360 3.20 23.91 -5.72
C LYS A 360 4.61 23.77 -5.17
N TRP A 361 5.34 22.74 -5.56
CA TRP A 361 6.73 22.55 -5.16
C TRP A 361 7.61 23.72 -5.61
N LYS A 362 7.43 24.19 -6.85
CA LYS A 362 8.16 25.34 -7.38
C LYS A 362 7.95 26.61 -6.57
N VAL A 363 6.77 26.80 -6.00
CA VAL A 363 6.45 27.94 -5.14
C VAL A 363 7.10 27.80 -3.76
N GLU A 364 7.08 26.60 -3.20
CA GLU A 364 7.68 26.30 -1.88
C GLU A 364 9.20 26.24 -1.92
N HIS A 365 9.79 25.85 -3.07
CA HIS A 365 11.24 25.67 -3.28
C HIS A 365 11.78 26.42 -4.50
N PRO A 366 11.72 27.75 -4.53
CA PRO A 366 12.06 28.54 -5.73
C PRO A 366 13.52 28.42 -6.17
N GLU A 367 14.46 28.11 -5.25
CA GLU A 367 15.87 27.92 -5.60
C GLU A 367 16.11 26.61 -6.37
N GLU A 368 15.41 25.53 -6.00
CA GLU A 368 15.46 24.24 -6.71
C GLU A 368 14.83 24.37 -8.10
N ALA A 369 13.69 25.04 -8.21
CA ALA A 369 13.04 25.33 -9.48
C ALA A 369 13.93 26.12 -10.45
N ALA A 370 14.70 27.08 -9.95
CA ALA A 370 15.65 27.86 -10.75
C ALA A 370 16.88 27.04 -11.21
N ALA A 371 17.23 25.96 -10.51
CA ALA A 371 18.36 25.09 -10.87
C ALA A 371 18.03 24.15 -12.04
N ILE A 372 16.76 23.79 -12.22
CA ILE A 372 16.27 22.91 -13.31
C ILE A 372 16.23 23.64 -14.65
N LEU A 373 16.09 24.97 -14.63
CA LEU A 373 16.02 25.82 -15.82
C LEU A 373 17.39 26.25 -16.36
N ARG A 374 18.48 25.83 -15.74
CA ARG A 374 19.89 26.06 -16.15
C ARG A 374 20.51 24.79 -16.70
#